data_73e0045d5fd79af67dbd5050086b290f
#
_entry.id   73e0045d5fd79af67dbd5050086b290f
#
_cell.length_a   1.000
_cell.length_b   1.000
_cell.length_c   1.000
_cell.angle_alpha   90.00
_cell.angle_beta   90.00
_cell.angle_gamma   90.00
#
_symmetry.space_group_name_H-M   'P 1'
#
loop_
_entity.id
_entity.type
_entity.pdbx_description
1 polymer ?
#
loop_
_entity_poly.entity_id
_entity_poly.type
_entity_poly.pdbx_seq_one_letter_code
_entity_poly.pdbx_strand_id
1 'polypeptide(L)'
;MEKNDGRYLTFIKGTREVSQYFIKFIGATDISSAKENFRILKDSIKQYCESNKISLAKQDEIRENISSYFTRCFEEKKDVEIESVSAIINQEEPYSFLGFIEDNEIEVSGSIGIHDKKDFENFTRNKLKENGYSLVFEKELVKKGKITRDGNNLIIHNIPTDKLNTIFESNS
;
A
#
# COMPACT_ATOMS: atom_id res chain seq x y z
N MET A 1 -1.08 -3.05 35.92
CA MET A 1 -0.45 -2.30 34.82
C MET A 1 0.72 -3.14 34.31
N GLU A 2 0.42 -4.14 33.48
CA GLU A 2 1.43 -5.07 32.94
C GLU A 2 2.11 -4.44 31.73
N LYS A 3 3.43 -4.23 31.86
CA LYS A 3 4.29 -3.88 30.73
C LYS A 3 4.39 -5.11 29.83
N ASN A 4 3.83 -5.02 28.65
CA ASN A 4 4.04 -6.00 27.59
C ASN A 4 5.50 -5.84 27.10
N ASP A 5 6.41 -6.62 27.69
CA ASP A 5 7.77 -6.76 27.19
C ASP A 5 7.70 -7.55 25.87
N GLY A 6 7.65 -6.80 24.77
CA GLY A 6 7.74 -7.36 23.44
C GLY A 6 9.07 -8.08 23.27
N ARG A 7 9.07 -9.41 23.42
CA ARG A 7 10.23 -10.24 23.15
C ARG A 7 10.40 -10.35 21.64
N TYR A 8 11.36 -9.61 21.12
CA TYR A 8 11.76 -9.71 19.72
C TYR A 8 12.72 -10.88 19.57
N LEU A 9 12.39 -11.86 18.71
CA LEU A 9 13.31 -12.88 18.28
C LEU A 9 14.09 -12.34 17.07
N THR A 10 15.36 -12.02 17.27
CA THR A 10 16.24 -11.64 16.18
C THR A 10 16.89 -12.89 15.60
N PHE A 11 16.57 -13.25 14.38
CA PHE A 11 17.25 -14.32 13.65
C PHE A 11 18.46 -13.75 12.94
N ILE A 12 19.64 -14.26 13.28
CA ILE A 12 20.83 -14.03 12.46
C ILE A 12 20.64 -14.86 11.18
N LYS A 13 20.47 -14.18 10.06
CA LYS A 13 20.37 -14.80 8.74
C LYS A 13 21.69 -15.50 8.43
N GLY A 14 21.78 -16.79 8.72
CA GLY A 14 22.81 -17.66 8.17
C GLY A 14 22.48 -17.97 6.71
N THR A 15 23.41 -18.59 6.00
CA THR A 15 23.30 -18.99 4.58
C THR A 15 22.19 -19.99 4.25
N ARG A 16 21.32 -20.37 5.19
CA ARG A 16 20.13 -21.20 4.98
C ARG A 16 18.90 -20.37 5.23
N GLU A 17 18.05 -20.29 4.24
CA GLU A 17 16.71 -19.69 4.35
C GLU A 17 15.94 -20.35 5.51
N VAL A 18 15.49 -19.52 6.44
CA VAL A 18 14.59 -19.99 7.49
C VAL A 18 13.26 -20.30 6.77
N SER A 19 12.81 -21.54 6.85
CA SER A 19 11.59 -22.00 6.20
C SER A 19 10.42 -21.08 6.60
N GLN A 20 9.67 -20.58 5.65
CA GLN A 20 8.45 -19.78 5.84
C GLN A 20 7.45 -20.49 6.79
N TYR A 21 7.46 -21.82 6.75
CA TYR A 21 6.71 -22.67 7.66
C TYR A 21 7.11 -22.48 9.13
N PHE A 22 8.41 -22.32 9.41
CA PHE A 22 8.91 -22.11 10.76
C PHE A 22 8.56 -20.71 11.27
N ILE A 23 8.66 -19.68 10.44
CA ILE A 23 8.26 -18.31 10.77
C ILE A 23 6.77 -18.27 11.10
N LYS A 24 5.94 -18.93 10.29
CA LYS A 24 4.49 -19.05 10.52
C LYS A 24 4.18 -19.83 11.81
N PHE A 25 4.93 -20.88 12.10
CA PHE A 25 4.76 -21.69 13.31
C PHE A 25 5.06 -20.95 14.61
N ILE A 26 6.07 -20.09 14.62
CA ILE A 26 6.44 -19.30 15.81
C ILE A 26 5.69 -17.95 15.90
N GLY A 27 4.80 -17.65 14.96
CA GLY A 27 4.07 -16.38 14.92
C GLY A 27 4.98 -15.15 14.78
N ALA A 28 6.23 -15.34 14.31
CA ALA A 28 7.15 -14.24 14.09
C ALA A 28 6.80 -13.53 12.78
N THR A 29 6.51 -12.25 12.86
CA THR A 29 6.40 -11.36 11.71
C THR A 29 7.75 -10.70 11.50
N ASP A 30 8.30 -10.76 10.30
CA ASP A 30 9.52 -10.04 9.97
C ASP A 30 9.23 -8.54 9.95
N ILE A 31 9.64 -7.85 11.00
CA ILE A 31 9.37 -6.41 11.19
C ILE A 31 10.05 -5.56 10.10
N SER A 32 11.15 -6.04 9.53
CA SER A 32 11.83 -5.33 8.43
C SER A 32 11.02 -5.31 7.14
N SER A 33 9.93 -6.05 7.08
CA SER A 33 9.20 -6.38 5.86
C SER A 33 7.81 -5.74 5.73
N ALA A 34 7.24 -5.04 6.74
CA ALA A 34 5.89 -4.49 6.61
C ALA A 34 5.75 -3.61 5.36
N LYS A 35 6.64 -2.63 5.19
CA LYS A 35 6.67 -1.75 4.01
C LYS A 35 6.92 -2.53 2.71
N GLU A 36 7.78 -3.53 2.76
CA GLU A 36 8.09 -4.38 1.61
C GLU A 36 6.89 -5.29 1.28
N ASN A 37 6.26 -5.90 2.28
CA ASN A 37 5.03 -6.67 2.09
C ASN A 37 3.90 -5.82 1.47
N PHE A 38 3.71 -4.58 1.93
CA PHE A 38 2.76 -3.67 1.30
C PHE A 38 3.14 -3.29 -0.12
N ARG A 39 4.43 -3.17 -0.45
CA ARG A 39 4.89 -2.93 -1.82
C ARG A 39 4.57 -4.13 -2.71
N ILE A 40 4.95 -5.34 -2.28
CA ILE A 40 4.68 -6.58 -2.99
C ILE A 40 3.17 -6.74 -3.19
N LEU A 41 2.37 -6.57 -2.15
CA LEU A 41 0.92 -6.66 -2.21
C LEU A 41 0.32 -5.69 -3.24
N LYS A 42 0.78 -4.45 -3.26
CA LYS A 42 0.32 -3.45 -4.24
C LYS A 42 0.64 -3.88 -5.68
N ASP A 43 1.86 -4.34 -5.91
CA ASP A 43 2.31 -4.78 -7.24
C ASP A 43 1.53 -6.03 -7.67
N SER A 44 1.26 -6.96 -6.75
CA SER A 44 0.45 -8.16 -7.00
C SER A 44 -1.01 -7.84 -7.35
N ILE A 45 -1.62 -6.90 -6.61
CA ILE A 45 -2.99 -6.45 -6.92
C ILE A 45 -3.06 -5.82 -8.32
N LYS A 46 -2.04 -5.03 -8.70
CA LYS A 46 -1.96 -4.46 -10.04
C LYS A 46 -1.87 -5.55 -11.10
N GLN A 47 -0.97 -6.52 -10.94
CA GLN A 47 -0.79 -7.64 -11.85
C GLN A 47 -2.07 -8.49 -11.97
N TYR A 48 -2.73 -8.80 -10.86
CA TYR A 48 -4.01 -9.49 -10.84
C TYR A 48 -5.08 -8.74 -11.64
N CYS A 49 -5.19 -7.43 -11.43
CA CYS A 49 -6.16 -6.60 -12.16
C CYS A 49 -5.88 -6.58 -13.67
N GLU A 50 -4.62 -6.51 -14.06
CA GLU A 50 -4.20 -6.53 -15.48
C GLU A 50 -4.49 -7.89 -16.12
N SER A 51 -4.13 -8.99 -15.44
CA SER A 51 -4.34 -10.36 -15.93
C SER A 51 -5.83 -10.67 -16.12
N ASN A 52 -6.68 -10.18 -15.22
CA ASN A 52 -8.13 -10.37 -15.27
C ASN A 52 -8.86 -9.28 -16.08
N LYS A 53 -8.13 -8.36 -16.74
CA LYS A 53 -8.67 -7.27 -17.55
C LYS A 53 -9.71 -6.41 -16.80
N ILE A 54 -9.49 -6.20 -15.50
CA ILE A 54 -10.37 -5.40 -14.66
C ILE A 54 -10.32 -3.93 -15.14
N SER A 55 -11.48 -3.32 -15.35
CA SER A 55 -11.56 -1.93 -15.81
C SER A 55 -10.90 -0.94 -14.83
N LEU A 56 -10.37 0.16 -15.33
CA LEU A 56 -9.72 1.18 -14.49
C LEU A 56 -10.63 1.70 -13.38
N ALA A 57 -11.92 1.91 -13.67
CA ALA A 57 -12.89 2.34 -12.68
C ALA A 57 -13.04 1.33 -11.53
N LYS A 58 -13.09 0.02 -11.86
CA LYS A 58 -13.16 -1.04 -10.85
C LYS A 58 -11.85 -1.19 -10.08
N GLN A 59 -10.70 -1.01 -10.73
CA GLN A 59 -9.41 -0.98 -10.05
C GLN A 59 -9.32 0.16 -9.02
N ASP A 60 -9.86 1.33 -9.34
CA ASP A 60 -9.90 2.46 -8.41
C ASP A 60 -10.82 2.18 -7.22
N GLU A 61 -11.99 1.58 -7.44
CA GLU A 61 -12.90 1.13 -6.38
C GLU A 61 -12.22 0.10 -5.44
N ILE A 62 -11.56 -0.92 -6.01
CA ILE A 62 -10.80 -1.92 -5.25
C ILE A 62 -9.74 -1.25 -4.37
N ARG A 63 -8.96 -0.33 -4.94
CA ARG A 63 -7.91 0.39 -4.18
C ARG A 63 -8.48 1.22 -3.04
N GLU A 64 -9.65 1.84 -3.24
CA GLU A 64 -10.31 2.61 -2.20
C GLU A 64 -10.79 1.73 -1.05
N ASN A 65 -11.41 0.61 -1.39
CA ASN A 65 -11.89 -0.34 -0.40
C ASN A 65 -10.72 -0.93 0.41
N ILE A 66 -9.60 -1.28 -0.25
CA ILE A 66 -8.38 -1.75 0.40
C ILE A 66 -7.78 -0.66 1.30
N SER A 67 -7.70 0.58 0.81
CA SER A 67 -7.18 1.71 1.59
C SER A 67 -8.02 1.95 2.85
N SER A 68 -9.34 1.87 2.73
CA SER A 68 -10.28 1.98 3.86
C SER A 68 -10.11 0.84 4.86
N TYR A 69 -9.90 -0.38 4.37
CA TYR A 69 -9.62 -1.55 5.21
C TYR A 69 -8.30 -1.38 5.98
N PHE A 70 -7.21 -0.95 5.32
CA PHE A 70 -5.92 -0.72 5.99
C PHE A 70 -6.01 0.39 7.03
N THR A 71 -6.73 1.47 6.73
CA THR A 71 -6.94 2.56 7.69
C THR A 71 -7.66 2.05 8.93
N ARG A 72 -8.70 1.23 8.76
CA ARG A 72 -9.43 0.62 9.87
C ARG A 72 -8.54 -0.33 10.67
N CYS A 73 -7.76 -1.20 10.01
CA CYS A 73 -6.80 -2.08 10.71
C CYS A 73 -5.81 -1.28 11.54
N PHE A 74 -5.27 -0.18 11.00
CA PHE A 74 -4.38 0.72 11.73
C PHE A 74 -5.05 1.35 12.97
N GLU A 75 -6.27 1.86 12.82
CA GLU A 75 -7.01 2.48 13.92
C GLU A 75 -7.39 1.48 15.01
N GLU A 76 -7.74 0.26 14.62
CA GLU A 76 -8.08 -0.84 15.53
C GLU A 76 -6.85 -1.60 16.06
N LYS A 77 -5.64 -1.25 15.63
CA LYS A 77 -4.37 -1.94 15.97
C LYS A 77 -4.41 -3.44 15.63
N LYS A 78 -4.95 -3.76 14.46
CA LYS A 78 -5.03 -5.10 13.90
C LYS A 78 -4.09 -5.24 12.72
N ASP A 79 -3.64 -6.44 12.48
CA ASP A 79 -2.90 -6.77 11.27
C ASP A 79 -3.82 -6.79 10.03
N VAL A 80 -3.21 -6.59 8.88
CA VAL A 80 -3.89 -6.77 7.58
C VAL A 80 -3.84 -8.22 7.19
N GLU A 81 -4.99 -8.85 7.06
CA GLU A 81 -5.11 -10.23 6.58
C GLU A 81 -5.28 -10.26 5.06
N ILE A 82 -4.42 -11.01 4.37
CA ILE A 82 -4.44 -11.09 2.90
C ILE A 82 -5.74 -11.76 2.40
N GLU A 83 -6.32 -12.67 3.16
CA GLU A 83 -7.64 -13.23 2.87
C GLU A 83 -8.72 -12.14 2.79
N SER A 84 -8.69 -11.19 3.72
CA SER A 84 -9.62 -10.05 3.71
C SER A 84 -9.39 -9.15 2.48
N VAL A 85 -8.12 -8.93 2.10
CA VAL A 85 -7.78 -8.20 0.87
C VAL A 85 -8.31 -8.94 -0.36
N SER A 86 -8.15 -10.25 -0.43
CA SER A 86 -8.66 -11.08 -1.52
C SER A 86 -10.19 -10.97 -1.65
N ALA A 87 -10.91 -11.03 -0.54
CA ALA A 87 -12.36 -10.85 -0.51
C ALA A 87 -12.80 -9.43 -0.94
N ILE A 88 -12.01 -8.41 -0.64
CA ILE A 88 -12.28 -7.03 -1.10
C ILE A 88 -12.07 -6.89 -2.61
N ILE A 89 -11.07 -7.57 -3.17
CA ILE A 89 -10.77 -7.53 -4.61
C ILE A 89 -11.88 -8.18 -5.41
N ASN A 90 -12.35 -9.35 -4.98
CA ASN A 90 -13.41 -10.09 -5.65
C ASN A 90 -14.33 -10.74 -4.62
N GLN A 91 -15.51 -10.14 -4.42
CA GLN A 91 -16.51 -10.64 -3.45
C GLN A 91 -17.20 -11.93 -3.92
N GLU A 92 -17.29 -12.14 -5.23
CA GLU A 92 -17.93 -13.34 -5.80
C GLU A 92 -17.00 -14.55 -5.69
N GLU A 93 -15.71 -14.34 -5.84
CA GLU A 93 -14.67 -15.36 -5.72
C GLU A 93 -13.58 -14.93 -4.73
N PRO A 94 -13.87 -14.99 -3.41
CA PRO A 94 -13.01 -14.40 -2.37
C PRO A 94 -11.58 -14.96 -2.32
N TYR A 95 -11.35 -16.13 -2.88
CA TYR A 95 -10.04 -16.80 -2.90
C TYR A 95 -9.27 -16.64 -4.22
N SER A 96 -9.85 -15.99 -5.22
CA SER A 96 -9.24 -15.88 -6.56
C SER A 96 -7.91 -15.13 -6.56
N PHE A 97 -7.77 -14.10 -5.73
CA PHE A 97 -6.49 -13.39 -5.59
C PHE A 97 -5.45 -14.20 -4.81
N LEU A 98 -5.85 -14.98 -3.82
CA LEU A 98 -4.93 -15.90 -3.12
C LEU A 98 -4.39 -16.97 -4.08
N GLY A 99 -5.26 -17.57 -4.89
CA GLY A 99 -4.82 -18.51 -5.93
C GLY A 99 -3.84 -17.87 -6.91
N PHE A 100 -4.09 -16.63 -7.31
CA PHE A 100 -3.16 -15.89 -8.16
C PHE A 100 -1.78 -15.68 -7.50
N ILE A 101 -1.74 -15.39 -6.20
CA ILE A 101 -0.49 -15.26 -5.43
C ILE A 101 0.26 -16.60 -5.42
N GLU A 102 -0.43 -17.71 -5.16
CA GLU A 102 0.16 -19.05 -5.15
C GLU A 102 0.66 -19.46 -6.53
N ASP A 103 -0.13 -19.31 -7.57
CA ASP A 103 0.19 -19.69 -8.95
C ASP A 103 1.39 -18.91 -9.51
N ASN A 104 1.61 -17.70 -9.05
CA ASN A 104 2.73 -16.84 -9.48
C ASN A 104 3.90 -16.85 -8.47
N GLU A 105 3.89 -17.72 -7.47
CA GLU A 105 4.95 -17.86 -6.46
C GLU A 105 5.31 -16.53 -5.79
N ILE A 106 4.30 -15.68 -5.50
CA ILE A 106 4.51 -14.36 -4.92
C ILE A 106 4.69 -14.50 -3.41
N GLU A 107 5.86 -14.14 -2.92
CA GLU A 107 6.19 -14.17 -1.50
C GLU A 107 5.62 -12.94 -0.77
N VAL A 108 4.42 -13.05 -0.24
CA VAL A 108 3.78 -12.05 0.62
C VAL A 108 3.31 -12.71 1.93
N SER A 109 3.47 -12.02 3.06
CA SER A 109 2.99 -12.54 4.34
C SER A 109 1.46 -12.65 4.35
N GLY A 110 0.92 -13.74 4.88
CA GLY A 110 -0.53 -13.94 5.05
C GLY A 110 -1.17 -12.91 5.98
N SER A 111 -0.39 -12.33 6.90
CA SER A 111 -0.77 -11.25 7.81
C SER A 111 0.34 -10.19 7.84
N ILE A 112 -0.01 -8.92 7.75
CA ILE A 112 0.94 -7.80 7.70
C ILE A 112 0.62 -6.83 8.83
N GLY A 113 1.57 -6.69 9.78
CA GLY A 113 1.46 -5.70 10.86
C GLY A 113 1.57 -4.27 10.33
N ILE A 114 0.73 -3.36 10.83
CA ILE A 114 0.79 -1.93 10.53
C ILE A 114 1.27 -1.18 11.76
N HIS A 115 2.42 -0.53 11.66
CA HIS A 115 2.99 0.25 12.74
C HIS A 115 2.89 1.76 12.49
N ASP A 116 2.90 2.20 11.23
CA ASP A 116 2.79 3.61 10.82
C ASP A 116 1.89 3.70 9.57
N LYS A 117 1.14 4.79 9.44
CA LYS A 117 0.37 5.10 8.20
C LYS A 117 1.25 5.14 6.96
N LYS A 118 2.55 5.45 7.12
CA LYS A 118 3.53 5.43 6.03
C LYS A 118 3.75 4.04 5.44
N ASP A 119 3.48 2.97 6.17
CA ASP A 119 3.66 1.61 5.70
C ASP A 119 2.78 1.31 4.48
N PHE A 120 1.57 1.87 4.47
CA PHE A 120 0.60 1.68 3.38
C PHE A 120 0.23 2.96 2.62
N GLU A 121 0.98 4.07 2.80
CA GLU A 121 0.66 5.34 2.08
C GLU A 121 0.70 5.19 0.56
N ASN A 122 1.41 4.19 0.04
CA ASN A 122 1.41 3.87 -1.39
C ASN A 122 0.03 3.48 -1.94
N PHE A 123 -0.93 3.10 -1.10
CA PHE A 123 -2.31 2.81 -1.49
C PHE A 123 -3.18 4.07 -1.52
N THR A 124 -2.83 5.09 -0.72
CA THR A 124 -3.60 6.33 -0.56
C THR A 124 -3.09 7.47 -1.42
N ARG A 125 -1.83 7.40 -1.90
CA ARG A 125 -1.16 8.47 -2.62
C ARG A 125 -0.86 8.12 -4.07
N ASN A 126 -0.97 9.13 -4.94
CA ASN A 126 -0.43 9.12 -6.28
C ASN A 126 0.99 9.69 -6.28
N LYS A 127 1.87 9.11 -7.09
CA LYS A 127 3.23 9.60 -7.28
C LYS A 127 3.51 9.74 -8.77
N LEU A 128 3.87 10.94 -9.18
CA LEU A 128 4.43 11.24 -10.49
C LEU A 128 5.90 11.63 -10.29
N LYS A 129 6.79 10.95 -10.98
CA LYS A 129 8.23 11.25 -10.92
C LYS A 129 8.77 11.31 -12.33
N GLU A 130 9.41 12.43 -12.65
CA GLU A 130 10.10 12.71 -13.90
C GLU A 130 11.48 13.26 -13.60
N ASN A 131 12.29 13.40 -14.64
CA ASN A 131 13.61 13.99 -14.50
C ASN A 131 13.47 15.46 -14.08
N GLY A 132 13.99 15.80 -12.91
CA GLY A 132 13.96 17.15 -12.36
C GLY A 132 12.80 17.47 -11.43
N TYR A 133 11.73 16.63 -11.34
CA TYR A 133 10.66 16.86 -10.37
C TYR A 133 10.02 15.58 -9.86
N SER A 134 9.42 15.67 -8.68
CA SER A 134 8.59 14.60 -8.11
C SER A 134 7.36 15.22 -7.44
N LEU A 135 6.18 14.72 -7.79
CA LEU A 135 4.91 15.13 -7.22
C LEU A 135 4.28 13.95 -6.50
N VAL A 136 3.93 14.15 -5.23
CA VAL A 136 3.22 13.14 -4.41
C VAL A 136 1.98 13.82 -3.83
N PHE A 137 0.81 13.21 -4.01
CA PHE A 137 -0.45 13.78 -3.52
C PHE A 137 -1.45 12.68 -3.20
N GLU A 138 -2.36 12.99 -2.29
CA GLU A 138 -3.45 12.10 -1.91
C GLU A 138 -4.48 12.00 -3.05
N LYS A 139 -4.96 10.79 -3.33
CA LYS A 139 -5.98 10.54 -4.36
C LYS A 139 -7.26 11.33 -4.14
N GLU A 140 -7.60 11.57 -2.90
CA GLU A 140 -8.75 12.36 -2.47
C GLU A 140 -8.73 13.79 -3.05
N LEU A 141 -7.56 14.37 -3.28
CA LEU A 141 -7.43 15.71 -3.89
C LEU A 141 -7.90 15.73 -5.34
N VAL A 142 -7.75 14.63 -6.08
CA VAL A 142 -8.30 14.50 -7.43
C VAL A 142 -9.83 14.44 -7.39
N LYS A 143 -10.39 13.64 -6.49
CA LYS A 143 -11.85 13.53 -6.31
C LYS A 143 -12.49 14.85 -5.92
N LYS A 144 -11.83 15.61 -5.05
CA LYS A 144 -12.28 16.95 -4.62
C LYS A 144 -12.05 18.04 -5.67
N GLY A 145 -11.53 17.72 -6.85
CA GLY A 145 -11.22 18.69 -7.88
C GLY A 145 -10.11 19.67 -7.50
N LYS A 146 -9.33 19.38 -6.46
CA LYS A 146 -8.15 20.15 -6.07
C LYS A 146 -6.98 19.94 -7.03
N ILE A 147 -6.94 18.77 -7.65
CA ILE A 147 -6.00 18.41 -8.70
C ILE A 147 -6.81 17.92 -9.90
N THR A 148 -6.63 18.56 -11.04
CA THR A 148 -7.33 18.22 -12.26
C THR A 148 -6.36 17.99 -13.41
N ARG A 149 -6.86 17.38 -14.49
CA ARG A 149 -6.13 17.19 -15.74
C ARG A 149 -6.76 18.04 -16.84
N ASP A 150 -5.93 18.71 -17.61
CA ASP A 150 -6.31 19.35 -18.86
C ASP A 150 -5.31 18.92 -19.94
N GLY A 151 -5.76 18.07 -20.85
CA GLY A 151 -4.88 17.44 -21.84
C GLY A 151 -3.71 16.68 -21.18
N ASN A 152 -2.49 17.15 -21.40
CA ASN A 152 -1.26 16.62 -20.79
C ASN A 152 -0.82 17.41 -19.55
N ASN A 153 -1.59 18.38 -19.12
CA ASN A 153 -1.27 19.23 -17.98
C ASN A 153 -1.95 18.69 -16.71
N LEU A 154 -1.22 18.75 -15.59
CA LEU A 154 -1.78 18.53 -14.27
C LEU A 154 -1.90 19.90 -13.60
N ILE A 155 -3.08 20.25 -13.13
CA ILE A 155 -3.38 21.56 -12.55
C ILE A 155 -3.71 21.38 -11.08
N ILE A 156 -3.01 22.11 -10.21
CA ILE A 156 -3.28 22.13 -8.76
C ILE A 156 -4.00 23.46 -8.46
N HIS A 157 -5.23 23.34 -7.93
CA HIS A 157 -6.06 24.49 -7.64
C HIS A 157 -5.93 24.99 -6.21
N ASN A 158 -6.10 26.32 -6.06
CA ASN A 158 -6.16 26.98 -4.75
C ASN A 158 -4.91 26.77 -3.88
N ILE A 159 -3.72 26.85 -4.51
CA ILE A 159 -2.47 26.91 -3.75
C ILE A 159 -2.40 28.30 -3.08
N PRO A 160 -2.10 28.39 -1.78
CA PRO A 160 -1.92 29.68 -1.11
C PRO A 160 -0.82 30.51 -1.79
N THR A 161 -1.07 31.81 -1.93
CA THR A 161 -0.17 32.73 -2.66
C THR A 161 1.24 32.79 -2.04
N ASP A 162 1.32 32.75 -0.71
CA ASP A 162 2.59 32.69 0.02
C ASP A 162 3.44 31.47 -0.38
N LYS A 163 2.82 30.33 -0.62
CA LYS A 163 3.50 29.11 -1.11
C LYS A 163 3.98 29.23 -2.55
N LEU A 164 3.19 29.88 -3.41
CA LEU A 164 3.60 30.14 -4.79
C LEU A 164 4.75 31.12 -4.84
N ASN A 165 4.71 32.19 -4.05
CA ASN A 165 5.77 33.18 -3.98
C ASN A 165 7.11 32.57 -3.58
N THR A 166 7.14 31.62 -2.63
CA THR A 166 8.40 30.93 -2.26
C THR A 166 9.04 30.16 -3.42
N ILE A 167 8.27 29.79 -4.44
CA ILE A 167 8.78 29.05 -5.61
C ILE A 167 9.22 30.01 -6.73
N PHE A 168 8.46 31.09 -6.95
CA PHE A 168 8.61 31.93 -8.13
C PHE A 168 9.32 33.24 -7.86
N GLU A 169 9.31 33.78 -6.63
CA GLU A 169 9.96 35.03 -6.28
C GLU A 169 11.45 34.90 -5.90
N SER A 170 11.96 33.68 -5.73
CA SER A 170 13.38 33.40 -5.44
C SER A 170 14.33 33.67 -6.64
N ASN A 171 13.81 34.14 -7.77
CA ASN A 171 14.56 34.38 -9.00
C ASN A 171 14.59 35.87 -9.42
N SER A 172 14.38 36.80 -8.46
CA SER A 172 14.49 38.24 -8.72
C SER A 172 15.70 38.84 -8.05
#